data_66c79d0c6c4379d7ae461e98318861cc
#
_entry.id   66c79d0c6c4379d7ae461e98318861cc
#
_cell.length_a   1.000
_cell.length_b   1.000
_cell.length_c   1.000
_cell.angle_alpha   90.00
_cell.angle_beta   90.00
_cell.angle_gamma   90.00
#
_symmetry.space_group_name_H-M   'P 1'
#
loop_
_entity.id
_entity.type
_entity.pdbx_description
1 polymer ?
#
loop_
_entity_poly.entity_id
_entity_poly.type
_entity_poly.pdbx_seq_one_letter_code
_entity_poly.pdbx_strand_id
1 'polypeptide(L)'
;MRDVVMNDKTNLLQLEEHFYQLVDVDEPNTFRNLFPYEEIPKIAFNDRIVPHNMPEDIWITDTTFRDGQQSRAPYTTDQIVTIYDYLHKLGGPKGKVRQSEFFLYSKKDRDAVYKCLERGYKFPEVTAWIRASKQDFELVKEIGLRETGILVSCSDYHIFYKMKMTRREVMNLYLSVIRECLETGISPRCHLEDITRSDIYGFVIPFCVELMKLMDEYKIPIKVRACDTMGYGVNFPGAVIPRSVPGIIYGLTTHAGVPSELIEWHGHNDFYKAVNNSTTAWLYGASGVNCSLFGIGERTGNTPLEAMVFEYAQLKGTLDGMDTTVITELAEYFEKELGYVQPSRTPFVGSNFNVTRAGIHADGLLKNEEIYNIFDTGKFLNRPPLVSVSNTSGLAGIALWINSYYHLPKDKSVDKNSELVKKVKVWVDKQYEDGRVTVLTDKELVEEIEKCCKELNVTIGA
;
A
#
# COMPACT_ATOMS: atom_id res chain seq x y z
N MET A 1 -6.50 -37.19 0.00
CA MET A 1 -6.89 -37.15 -1.44
C MET A 1 -8.39 -36.98 -1.44
N ARG A 2 -8.98 -36.02 -2.16
CA ARG A 2 -10.43 -35.91 -2.25
C ARG A 2 -10.92 -37.00 -3.14
N ASP A 3 -11.97 -37.73 -2.74
CA ASP A 3 -12.55 -38.75 -3.54
C ASP A 3 -13.41 -38.14 -4.66
N VAL A 4 -13.44 -38.78 -5.79
CA VAL A 4 -14.32 -38.41 -6.92
C VAL A 4 -15.57 -39.22 -6.76
N VAL A 5 -16.70 -38.53 -6.65
CA VAL A 5 -18.02 -39.15 -6.51
C VAL A 5 -18.92 -38.83 -7.70
N MET A 6 -19.85 -39.70 -8.01
CA MET A 6 -20.89 -39.44 -9.01
C MET A 6 -22.00 -38.60 -8.35
N ASN A 7 -22.34 -37.48 -8.98
CA ASN A 7 -23.51 -36.71 -8.58
C ASN A 7 -24.75 -37.32 -9.28
N ASP A 8 -25.60 -37.95 -8.53
CA ASP A 8 -26.79 -38.68 -9.05
C ASP A 8 -27.82 -37.77 -9.73
N LYS A 9 -27.81 -36.46 -9.41
CA LYS A 9 -28.74 -35.49 -10.02
C LYS A 9 -28.26 -34.99 -11.38
N THR A 10 -26.97 -34.82 -11.55
CA THR A 10 -26.40 -34.29 -12.80
C THR A 10 -25.76 -35.36 -13.67
N ASN A 11 -25.56 -36.55 -13.13
CA ASN A 11 -24.82 -37.66 -13.73
C ASN A 11 -23.38 -37.27 -14.15
N LEU A 12 -22.75 -36.41 -13.35
CA LEU A 12 -21.38 -35.95 -13.57
C LEU A 12 -20.50 -36.38 -12.41
N LEU A 13 -19.23 -36.68 -12.71
CA LEU A 13 -18.21 -36.87 -11.71
C LEU A 13 -17.87 -35.53 -11.12
N GLN A 14 -17.85 -35.45 -9.79
CA GLN A 14 -17.44 -34.28 -9.03
C GLN A 14 -16.51 -34.67 -7.87
N LEU A 15 -15.76 -33.73 -7.40
CA LEU A 15 -15.01 -33.93 -6.14
C LEU A 15 -16.00 -33.95 -4.98
N GLU A 16 -15.76 -34.86 -4.03
CA GLU A 16 -16.53 -34.89 -2.79
C GLU A 16 -16.47 -33.53 -2.09
N GLU A 17 -17.63 -33.04 -1.64
CA GLU A 17 -17.66 -31.82 -0.82
C GLU A 17 -16.88 -32.02 0.47
N HIS A 18 -15.93 -31.17 0.71
CA HIS A 18 -15.13 -31.23 1.92
C HIS A 18 -15.56 -30.12 2.88
N PHE A 19 -16.07 -30.51 4.03
CA PHE A 19 -16.44 -29.58 5.10
C PHE A 19 -15.25 -29.39 6.02
N TYR A 20 -14.68 -28.20 5.99
CA TYR A 20 -13.60 -27.82 6.90
C TYR A 20 -14.16 -27.58 8.29
N GLN A 21 -13.66 -28.32 9.27
CA GLN A 21 -14.03 -28.21 10.67
C GLN A 21 -12.86 -27.67 11.47
N LEU A 22 -13.18 -27.00 12.58
CA LEU A 22 -12.17 -26.60 13.53
C LEU A 22 -11.34 -27.81 13.99
N VAL A 23 -10.03 -27.72 13.84
CA VAL A 23 -9.07 -28.69 14.39
C VAL A 23 -8.52 -28.12 15.69
N ASP A 24 -9.06 -28.57 16.80
CA ASP A 24 -8.55 -28.23 18.11
C ASP A 24 -7.27 -29.00 18.39
N VAL A 25 -6.31 -28.35 19.05
CA VAL A 25 -4.99 -28.92 19.35
C VAL A 25 -4.62 -28.61 20.79
N ASP A 26 -3.93 -29.54 21.44
CA ASP A 26 -3.46 -29.38 22.83
C ASP A 26 -2.25 -28.44 22.90
N GLU A 27 -1.43 -28.43 21.86
CA GLU A 27 -0.22 -27.60 21.77
C GLU A 27 -0.21 -26.75 20.53
N PRO A 28 0.43 -25.55 20.59
CA PRO A 28 0.47 -24.62 19.47
C PRO A 28 1.27 -25.16 18.28
N ASN A 29 0.71 -25.10 17.09
CA ASN A 29 1.43 -25.30 15.84
C ASN A 29 2.14 -24.00 15.44
N THR A 30 3.41 -23.91 15.77
CA THR A 30 4.24 -22.74 15.47
C THR A 30 4.97 -22.84 14.12
N PHE A 31 4.71 -23.89 13.34
CA PHE A 31 5.36 -24.14 12.03
C PHE A 31 6.88 -23.98 12.09
N ARG A 32 7.53 -24.58 13.10
CA ARG A 32 8.99 -24.42 13.35
C ARG A 32 9.88 -24.81 12.18
N ASN A 33 9.41 -25.69 11.33
CA ASN A 33 10.10 -26.05 10.07
C ASN A 33 10.18 -24.88 9.09
N LEU A 34 9.25 -23.92 9.13
CA LEU A 34 9.22 -22.70 8.32
C LEU A 34 9.72 -21.48 9.10
N PHE A 35 9.44 -21.41 10.39
CA PHE A 35 9.77 -20.28 11.27
C PHE A 35 10.65 -20.74 12.45
N PRO A 36 11.91 -21.09 12.24
CA PRO A 36 12.79 -21.63 13.28
C PRO A 36 13.25 -20.60 14.32
N TYR A 37 12.94 -19.33 14.17
CA TYR A 37 13.29 -18.16 14.97
C TYR A 37 14.80 -17.81 14.97
N GLU A 38 15.67 -18.77 15.26
CA GLU A 38 17.11 -18.56 15.28
C GLU A 38 17.76 -18.61 13.89
N GLU A 39 16.96 -18.92 12.87
CA GLU A 39 17.36 -18.89 11.47
C GLU A 39 16.38 -18.01 10.67
N ILE A 40 16.79 -17.66 9.42
CA ILE A 40 15.89 -16.95 8.51
C ILE A 40 14.68 -17.83 8.16
N PRO A 41 13.45 -17.31 8.20
CA PRO A 41 12.25 -18.04 7.84
C PRO A 41 12.32 -18.64 6.44
N LYS A 42 11.98 -19.93 6.32
CA LYS A 42 12.09 -20.70 5.09
C LYS A 42 10.85 -20.54 4.21
N ILE A 43 11.06 -20.61 2.90
CA ILE A 43 10.00 -20.71 1.90
C ILE A 43 10.03 -22.14 1.37
N ALA A 44 8.91 -22.85 1.49
CA ALA A 44 8.77 -24.21 0.97
C ALA A 44 7.77 -24.24 -0.19
N PHE A 45 7.89 -25.22 -1.08
CA PHE A 45 7.05 -25.37 -2.26
C PHE A 45 6.47 -26.79 -2.29
N ASN A 46 5.26 -26.91 -2.83
CA ASN A 46 4.55 -28.18 -3.03
C ASN A 46 3.98 -28.32 -4.44
N ASP A 47 4.37 -27.43 -5.36
CA ASP A 47 3.99 -27.40 -6.77
C ASP A 47 2.47 -27.28 -7.03
N ARG A 48 1.68 -26.96 -6.01
CA ARG A 48 0.25 -26.68 -6.15
C ARG A 48 0.04 -25.24 -6.59
N ILE A 49 -0.54 -25.06 -7.75
CA ILE A 49 -0.84 -23.75 -8.34
C ILE A 49 -2.35 -23.54 -8.29
N VAL A 50 -2.78 -22.39 -7.80
CA VAL A 50 -4.18 -21.97 -7.83
C VAL A 50 -4.41 -21.01 -9.00
N PRO A 51 -5.59 -20.99 -9.62
CA PRO A 51 -5.88 -20.10 -10.74
C PRO A 51 -6.04 -18.65 -10.30
N HIS A 52 -5.71 -17.70 -11.18
CA HIS A 52 -6.10 -16.32 -11.02
C HIS A 52 -7.62 -16.18 -10.99
N ASN A 53 -8.11 -15.27 -10.18
CA ASN A 53 -9.53 -14.94 -10.07
C ASN A 53 -9.69 -13.47 -9.67
N MET A 54 -9.10 -12.56 -10.46
CA MET A 54 -9.14 -11.11 -10.16
C MET A 54 -10.58 -10.60 -10.25
N PRO A 55 -11.10 -9.93 -9.20
CA PRO A 55 -12.41 -9.32 -9.22
C PRO A 55 -12.53 -8.22 -10.28
N GLU A 56 -13.73 -8.00 -10.79
CA GLU A 56 -14.00 -6.93 -11.75
C GLU A 56 -13.73 -5.56 -11.13
N ASP A 57 -14.18 -5.30 -9.89
CA ASP A 57 -13.91 -4.10 -9.13
C ASP A 57 -12.88 -4.38 -8.04
N ILE A 58 -11.77 -3.62 -8.10
CA ILE A 58 -10.72 -3.63 -7.08
C ILE A 58 -10.50 -2.20 -6.57
N TRP A 59 -10.06 -2.07 -5.33
CA TRP A 59 -9.86 -0.77 -4.68
C TRP A 59 -8.79 -0.81 -3.59
N ILE A 60 -8.43 0.38 -3.14
CA ILE A 60 -7.49 0.63 -2.06
C ILE A 60 -8.27 1.12 -0.85
N THR A 61 -7.88 0.72 0.35
CA THR A 61 -8.32 1.31 1.60
C THR A 61 -7.13 1.91 2.34
N ASP A 62 -7.36 2.98 3.06
CA ASP A 62 -6.33 3.72 3.78
C ASP A 62 -6.36 3.41 5.27
N THR A 63 -5.18 3.22 5.87
CA THR A 63 -4.98 3.06 7.31
C THR A 63 -3.94 4.04 7.89
N THR A 64 -3.67 5.13 7.17
CA THR A 64 -2.69 6.16 7.59
C THR A 64 -3.02 6.72 8.97
N PHE A 65 -4.32 6.92 9.26
CA PHE A 65 -4.77 7.51 10.54
C PHE A 65 -4.93 6.48 11.67
N ARG A 66 -4.83 5.19 11.37
CA ARG A 66 -4.87 4.13 12.39
C ARG A 66 -3.51 3.46 12.51
N ASP A 67 -3.13 2.61 11.57
CA ASP A 67 -1.88 1.84 11.64
C ASP A 67 -0.65 2.72 11.41
N GLY A 68 -0.73 3.61 10.44
CA GLY A 68 0.32 4.59 10.17
C GLY A 68 0.59 5.50 11.38
N GLN A 69 -0.45 5.93 12.09
CA GLN A 69 -0.32 6.80 13.26
C GLN A 69 0.36 6.11 14.46
N GLN A 70 0.39 4.77 14.52
CA GLN A 70 1.06 4.04 15.60
C GLN A 70 2.58 4.14 15.55
N SER A 71 3.15 4.38 14.37
CA SER A 71 4.62 4.44 14.17
C SER A 71 5.23 5.84 14.26
N ARG A 72 4.43 6.85 14.58
CA ARG A 72 4.86 8.25 14.61
C ARG A 72 4.14 9.08 15.67
N ALA A 73 4.58 10.34 15.87
CA ALA A 73 3.80 11.30 16.64
C ALA A 73 2.39 11.47 16.04
N PRO A 74 1.34 11.50 16.87
CA PRO A 74 -0.04 11.61 16.39
C PRO A 74 -0.26 12.87 15.56
N TYR A 75 -1.00 12.75 14.46
CA TYR A 75 -1.44 13.89 13.67
C TYR A 75 -2.35 14.80 14.49
N THR A 76 -2.33 16.09 14.22
CA THR A 76 -3.37 17.00 14.70
C THR A 76 -4.68 16.77 13.95
N THR A 77 -5.79 17.25 14.51
CA THR A 77 -7.10 17.19 13.85
C THR A 77 -7.07 17.83 12.46
N ASP A 78 -6.44 19.00 12.32
CA ASP A 78 -6.40 19.72 11.04
C ASP A 78 -5.49 19.02 10.02
N GLN A 79 -4.39 18.39 10.47
CA GLN A 79 -3.55 17.55 9.60
C GLN A 79 -4.31 16.34 9.09
N ILE A 80 -5.09 15.66 9.94
CA ILE A 80 -5.94 14.52 9.53
C ILE A 80 -6.93 14.97 8.46
N VAL A 81 -7.63 16.07 8.67
CA VAL A 81 -8.63 16.59 7.72
C VAL A 81 -7.99 16.97 6.40
N THR A 82 -6.83 17.64 6.42
CA THR A 82 -6.09 18.00 5.21
C THR A 82 -5.66 16.76 4.41
N ILE A 83 -5.10 15.76 5.09
CA ILE A 83 -4.70 14.50 4.44
C ILE A 83 -5.92 13.75 3.89
N TYR A 84 -7.04 13.76 4.62
CA TYR A 84 -8.30 13.16 4.16
C TYR A 84 -8.85 13.84 2.90
N ASP A 85 -8.77 15.18 2.82
CA ASP A 85 -9.12 15.94 1.61
C ASP A 85 -8.21 15.54 0.41
N TYR A 86 -6.91 15.32 0.64
CA TYR A 86 -6.01 14.79 -0.38
C TYR A 86 -6.35 13.35 -0.79
N LEU A 87 -6.69 12.46 0.15
CA LEU A 87 -7.11 11.10 -0.17
C LEU A 87 -8.39 11.08 -1.02
N HIS A 88 -9.32 12.00 -0.77
CA HIS A 88 -10.52 12.18 -1.59
C HIS A 88 -10.17 12.55 -3.04
N LYS A 89 -9.30 13.55 -3.22
CA LYS A 89 -8.84 13.96 -4.56
C LYS A 89 -8.10 12.80 -5.26
N LEU A 90 -7.17 12.16 -4.57
CA LEU A 90 -6.40 11.03 -5.10
C LEU A 90 -7.33 9.89 -5.53
N GLY A 91 -8.33 9.54 -4.73
CA GLY A 91 -9.25 8.44 -5.00
C GLY A 91 -10.19 8.67 -6.19
N GLY A 92 -10.36 9.93 -6.59
CA GLY A 92 -11.17 10.33 -7.72
C GLY A 92 -12.67 10.03 -7.57
N PRO A 93 -13.48 10.36 -8.59
CA PRO A 93 -14.95 10.29 -8.51
C PRO A 93 -15.49 8.86 -8.38
N LYS A 94 -14.76 7.85 -8.81
CA LYS A 94 -15.13 6.45 -8.65
C LYS A 94 -14.76 5.87 -7.27
N GLY A 95 -14.07 6.63 -6.43
CA GLY A 95 -13.67 6.23 -5.08
C GLY A 95 -12.75 5.01 -5.07
N LYS A 96 -11.65 5.08 -5.82
CA LYS A 96 -10.67 3.98 -5.83
C LYS A 96 -9.83 3.94 -4.57
N VAL A 97 -9.70 5.05 -3.83
CA VAL A 97 -9.44 5.05 -2.38
C VAL A 97 -10.81 4.97 -1.70
N ARG A 98 -11.22 3.74 -1.31
CA ARG A 98 -12.60 3.42 -0.94
C ARG A 98 -12.97 3.80 0.48
N GLN A 99 -12.08 3.55 1.43
CA GLN A 99 -12.30 3.73 2.86
C GLN A 99 -11.03 4.27 3.52
N SER A 100 -11.20 5.01 4.62
CA SER A 100 -10.11 5.41 5.51
C SER A 100 -10.47 5.04 6.95
N GLU A 101 -9.52 4.47 7.68
CA GLU A 101 -9.70 3.86 8.99
C GLU A 101 -9.17 4.75 10.10
N PHE A 102 -9.96 4.95 11.15
CA PHE A 102 -9.67 5.86 12.26
C PHE A 102 -9.76 5.18 13.63
N PHE A 103 -8.94 5.63 14.57
CA PHE A 103 -9.20 5.41 15.99
C PHE A 103 -10.31 6.33 16.50
N LEU A 104 -11.02 5.89 17.55
CA LEU A 104 -12.08 6.67 18.21
C LEU A 104 -11.82 6.95 19.70
N TYR A 105 -10.66 6.58 20.23
CA TYR A 105 -10.43 6.56 21.67
C TYR A 105 -10.23 7.94 22.29
N SER A 106 -9.52 8.83 21.63
CA SER A 106 -9.27 10.16 22.15
C SER A 106 -10.33 11.16 21.65
N LYS A 107 -10.52 12.25 22.40
CA LYS A 107 -11.36 13.38 21.93
C LYS A 107 -10.85 13.90 20.59
N LYS A 108 -9.52 14.03 20.44
CA LYS A 108 -8.90 14.49 19.19
C LYS A 108 -9.28 13.61 17.99
N ASP A 109 -9.23 12.28 18.17
CA ASP A 109 -9.57 11.33 17.08
C ASP A 109 -11.05 11.47 16.68
N ARG A 110 -11.95 11.57 17.66
CA ARG A 110 -13.39 11.80 17.39
C ARG A 110 -13.64 13.14 16.73
N ASP A 111 -13.01 14.22 17.20
CA ASP A 111 -13.12 15.55 16.57
C ASP A 111 -12.65 15.52 15.11
N ALA A 112 -11.58 14.77 14.81
CA ALA A 112 -11.11 14.57 13.44
C ALA A 112 -12.13 13.80 12.58
N VAL A 113 -12.69 12.70 13.13
CA VAL A 113 -13.74 11.92 12.46
C VAL A 113 -14.95 12.78 12.14
N TYR A 114 -15.48 13.58 13.09
CA TYR A 114 -16.59 14.48 12.83
C TYR A 114 -16.29 15.49 11.72
N LYS A 115 -15.12 16.13 11.75
CA LYS A 115 -14.72 17.06 10.69
C LYS A 115 -14.57 16.39 9.31
N CYS A 116 -14.10 15.14 9.26
CA CYS A 116 -14.05 14.37 8.01
C CYS A 116 -15.46 14.03 7.51
N LEU A 117 -16.39 13.66 8.39
CA LEU A 117 -17.78 13.40 8.04
C LEU A 117 -18.50 14.67 7.54
N GLU A 118 -18.21 15.85 8.12
CA GLU A 118 -18.75 17.15 7.70
C GLU A 118 -18.37 17.50 6.24
N ARG A 119 -17.29 16.91 5.68
CA ARG A 119 -16.93 17.06 4.26
C ARG A 119 -18.01 16.52 3.33
N GLY A 120 -18.84 15.58 3.79
CA GLY A 120 -19.89 14.98 2.98
C GLY A 120 -19.38 14.13 1.81
N TYR A 121 -18.10 13.72 1.81
CA TYR A 121 -17.55 12.89 0.76
C TYR A 121 -18.15 11.49 0.81
N LYS A 122 -18.51 10.95 -0.36
CA LYS A 122 -18.88 9.55 -0.47
C LYS A 122 -17.66 8.64 -0.29
N PHE A 123 -16.50 9.08 -0.77
CA PHE A 123 -15.23 8.37 -0.69
C PHE A 123 -14.08 9.33 -0.36
N PRO A 124 -13.08 8.87 0.43
CA PRO A 124 -13.10 7.63 1.20
C PRO A 124 -14.22 7.63 2.24
N GLU A 125 -14.88 6.49 2.44
CA GLU A 125 -15.80 6.30 3.55
C GLU A 125 -14.99 6.25 4.87
N VAL A 126 -15.46 6.97 5.89
CA VAL A 126 -14.84 6.94 7.21
C VAL A 126 -15.25 5.67 7.94
N THR A 127 -14.28 4.87 8.36
CA THR A 127 -14.50 3.66 9.15
C THR A 127 -13.73 3.69 10.45
N ALA A 128 -14.18 2.93 11.44
CA ALA A 128 -13.55 2.86 12.75
C ALA A 128 -12.64 1.64 12.91
N TRP A 129 -11.77 1.71 13.92
CA TRP A 129 -11.10 0.58 14.53
C TRP A 129 -11.22 0.71 16.05
N ILE A 130 -11.69 -0.35 16.72
CA ILE A 130 -12.03 -0.37 18.14
C ILE A 130 -11.58 -1.66 18.83
N ARG A 131 -11.63 -1.68 20.16
CA ARG A 131 -11.24 -2.84 21.00
C ARG A 131 -12.24 -3.98 21.05
N ALA A 132 -13.36 -3.84 20.35
CA ALA A 132 -14.38 -4.88 20.30
C ALA A 132 -15.08 -5.15 21.65
N SER A 133 -15.63 -4.11 22.25
CA SER A 133 -16.58 -4.20 23.35
C SER A 133 -17.94 -3.62 22.96
N LYS A 134 -19.00 -4.06 23.62
CA LYS A 134 -20.35 -3.54 23.36
C LYS A 134 -20.42 -2.00 23.48
N GLN A 135 -19.71 -1.44 24.44
CA GLN A 135 -19.64 0.00 24.65
C GLN A 135 -18.93 0.71 23.47
N ASP A 136 -17.88 0.11 22.93
CA ASP A 136 -17.17 0.64 21.78
C ASP A 136 -18.04 0.55 20.50
N PHE A 137 -18.86 -0.49 20.34
CA PHE A 137 -19.81 -0.59 19.21
C PHE A 137 -20.90 0.49 19.27
N GLU A 138 -21.44 0.77 20.44
CA GLU A 138 -22.40 1.86 20.60
C GLU A 138 -21.76 3.21 20.26
N LEU A 139 -20.51 3.46 20.63
CA LEU A 139 -19.77 4.66 20.25
C LEU A 139 -19.65 4.79 18.72
N VAL A 140 -19.34 3.70 18.00
CA VAL A 140 -19.29 3.70 16.53
C VAL A 140 -20.64 4.12 15.94
N LYS A 141 -21.72 3.58 16.51
CA LYS A 141 -23.09 3.90 16.09
C LYS A 141 -23.49 5.35 16.39
N GLU A 142 -23.15 5.84 17.59
CA GLU A 142 -23.44 7.24 18.01
C GLU A 142 -22.76 8.25 17.08
N ILE A 143 -21.55 7.95 16.60
CA ILE A 143 -20.83 8.79 15.64
C ILE A 143 -21.45 8.71 14.23
N GLY A 144 -22.30 7.72 13.96
CA GLY A 144 -22.97 7.50 12.68
C GLY A 144 -22.16 6.67 11.68
N LEU A 145 -21.12 5.98 12.13
CA LEU A 145 -20.34 5.06 11.30
C LEU A 145 -21.08 3.73 11.12
N ARG A 146 -20.85 3.08 9.97
CA ARG A 146 -21.52 1.84 9.59
C ARG A 146 -20.63 0.61 9.70
N GLU A 147 -19.32 0.80 9.81
CA GLU A 147 -18.34 -0.27 9.79
C GLU A 147 -17.23 -0.02 10.80
N THR A 148 -16.76 -1.11 11.44
CA THR A 148 -15.61 -1.05 12.35
C THR A 148 -14.70 -2.25 12.17
N GLY A 149 -13.38 -2.03 12.28
CA GLY A 149 -12.39 -3.07 12.40
C GLY A 149 -12.42 -3.74 13.77
N ILE A 150 -12.33 -5.07 13.79
CA ILE A 150 -12.24 -5.92 14.99
C ILE A 150 -10.99 -6.78 14.86
N LEU A 151 -10.13 -6.76 15.87
CA LEU A 151 -8.93 -7.59 15.87
C LEU A 151 -9.28 -9.05 16.20
N VAL A 152 -8.90 -9.95 15.29
CA VAL A 152 -9.11 -11.39 15.40
C VAL A 152 -7.75 -12.09 15.17
N SER A 153 -6.97 -12.27 16.22
CA SER A 153 -5.68 -12.96 16.11
C SER A 153 -5.91 -14.44 15.80
N CYS A 154 -5.31 -14.95 14.74
CA CYS A 154 -5.63 -16.30 14.22
C CYS A 154 -4.44 -17.27 14.20
N SER A 155 -3.24 -16.84 14.56
CA SER A 155 -2.11 -17.76 14.70
C SER A 155 -2.02 -18.35 16.11
N ASP A 156 -1.50 -19.57 16.21
CA ASP A 156 -1.29 -20.21 17.51
C ASP A 156 -0.27 -19.46 18.38
N TYR A 157 0.60 -18.64 17.78
CA TYR A 157 1.44 -17.69 18.53
C TYR A 157 0.60 -16.74 19.38
N HIS A 158 -0.48 -16.21 18.84
CA HIS A 158 -1.37 -15.30 19.56
C HIS A 158 -2.33 -16.07 20.45
N ILE A 159 -2.94 -17.13 19.93
CA ILE A 159 -3.94 -17.92 20.66
C ILE A 159 -3.35 -18.49 21.95
N PHE A 160 -2.24 -19.22 21.84
CA PHE A 160 -1.65 -19.92 22.99
C PHE A 160 -0.74 -19.03 23.83
N TYR A 161 0.15 -18.22 23.22
CA TYR A 161 1.14 -17.48 24.02
C TYR A 161 0.63 -16.12 24.51
N LYS A 162 -0.19 -15.41 23.73
CA LYS A 162 -0.72 -14.09 24.10
C LYS A 162 -2.03 -14.21 24.87
N MET A 163 -3.01 -14.96 24.33
CA MET A 163 -4.36 -15.07 24.91
C MET A 163 -4.47 -16.16 25.98
N LYS A 164 -3.58 -17.16 25.98
CA LYS A 164 -3.60 -18.30 26.89
C LYS A 164 -4.89 -19.13 26.81
N MET A 165 -5.39 -19.32 25.59
CA MET A 165 -6.65 -19.99 25.29
C MET A 165 -6.42 -21.12 24.28
N THR A 166 -7.38 -22.03 24.17
CA THR A 166 -7.48 -23.00 23.07
C THR A 166 -8.08 -22.35 21.83
N ARG A 167 -7.91 -22.97 20.67
CA ARG A 167 -8.53 -22.50 19.41
C ARG A 167 -10.05 -22.42 19.52
N ARG A 168 -10.69 -23.37 20.20
CA ARG A 168 -12.14 -23.41 20.41
C ARG A 168 -12.62 -22.26 21.28
N GLU A 169 -11.94 -21.98 22.36
CA GLU A 169 -12.28 -20.86 23.25
C GLU A 169 -12.15 -19.53 22.53
N VAL A 170 -11.08 -19.33 21.75
CA VAL A 170 -10.87 -18.12 20.95
C VAL A 170 -11.93 -17.99 19.88
N MET A 171 -12.26 -19.06 19.15
CA MET A 171 -13.33 -19.04 18.15
C MET A 171 -14.67 -18.62 18.77
N ASN A 172 -15.04 -19.22 19.90
CA ASN A 172 -16.30 -18.89 20.58
C ASN A 172 -16.31 -17.43 21.05
N LEU A 173 -15.19 -16.95 21.60
CA LEU A 173 -15.03 -15.56 22.02
C LEU A 173 -15.24 -14.60 20.85
N TYR A 174 -14.55 -14.82 19.72
CA TYR A 174 -14.67 -13.95 18.55
C TYR A 174 -16.07 -13.95 17.96
N LEU A 175 -16.70 -15.12 17.83
CA LEU A 175 -18.07 -15.22 17.33
C LEU A 175 -19.06 -14.50 18.25
N SER A 176 -18.87 -14.56 19.57
CA SER A 176 -19.68 -13.80 20.53
C SER A 176 -19.54 -12.29 20.34
N VAL A 177 -18.32 -11.79 20.22
CA VAL A 177 -18.03 -10.36 19.99
C VAL A 177 -18.62 -9.88 18.65
N ILE A 178 -18.50 -10.71 17.61
CA ILE A 178 -19.05 -10.36 16.27
C ILE A 178 -20.58 -10.33 16.30
N ARG A 179 -21.25 -11.25 17.01
CA ARG A 179 -22.70 -11.19 17.22
C ARG A 179 -23.11 -9.90 17.92
N GLU A 180 -22.43 -9.52 19.00
CA GLU A 180 -22.69 -8.24 19.68
C GLU A 180 -22.56 -7.05 18.75
N CYS A 181 -21.57 -7.02 17.85
CA CYS A 181 -21.41 -5.99 16.84
C CYS A 181 -22.59 -5.97 15.87
N LEU A 182 -22.99 -7.12 15.34
CA LEU A 182 -24.09 -7.26 14.39
C LEU A 182 -25.44 -6.84 15.03
N GLU A 183 -25.65 -7.15 16.30
CA GLU A 183 -26.85 -6.74 17.06
C GLU A 183 -26.98 -5.20 17.18
N THR A 184 -25.88 -4.46 17.15
CA THR A 184 -25.91 -2.99 17.09
C THR A 184 -26.21 -2.44 15.69
N GLY A 185 -26.21 -3.29 14.66
CA GLY A 185 -26.39 -2.92 13.25
C GLY A 185 -25.11 -2.45 12.55
N ILE A 186 -23.94 -2.62 13.19
CA ILE A 186 -22.64 -2.26 12.64
C ILE A 186 -22.06 -3.45 11.88
N SER A 187 -21.48 -3.18 10.69
CA SER A 187 -20.74 -4.17 9.89
C SER A 187 -19.35 -4.41 10.49
N PRO A 188 -19.00 -5.62 10.94
CA PRO A 188 -17.66 -5.92 11.41
C PRO A 188 -16.71 -6.18 10.25
N ARG A 189 -15.48 -5.63 10.32
CA ARG A 189 -14.34 -6.00 9.50
C ARG A 189 -13.36 -6.78 10.37
N CYS A 190 -13.34 -8.11 10.21
CA CYS A 190 -12.52 -9.00 11.00
C CYS A 190 -11.07 -8.98 10.50
N HIS A 191 -10.16 -8.44 11.30
CA HIS A 191 -8.73 -8.42 11.00
C HIS A 191 -8.10 -9.72 11.47
N LEU A 192 -7.84 -10.65 10.54
CA LEU A 192 -7.19 -11.94 10.80
C LEU A 192 -5.69 -11.73 11.05
N GLU A 193 -5.35 -11.27 12.25
CA GLU A 193 -3.97 -10.94 12.63
C GLU A 193 -3.07 -12.18 12.56
N ASP A 194 -1.92 -12.02 11.88
CA ASP A 194 -0.87 -13.04 11.74
C ASP A 194 -1.28 -14.26 10.88
N ILE A 195 -2.09 -14.01 9.84
CA ILE A 195 -2.61 -15.07 8.97
C ILE A 195 -1.51 -15.90 8.31
N THR A 196 -0.36 -15.28 7.99
CA THR A 196 0.77 -15.96 7.32
C THR A 196 1.57 -16.90 8.21
N ARG A 197 1.19 -17.05 9.50
CA ARG A 197 1.68 -18.08 10.42
C ARG A 197 0.55 -18.92 11.02
N SER A 198 -0.66 -18.82 10.47
CA SER A 198 -1.85 -19.48 11.01
C SER A 198 -2.13 -20.82 10.35
N ASP A 199 -2.84 -21.69 11.06
CA ASP A 199 -3.40 -22.89 10.47
C ASP A 199 -4.63 -22.54 9.62
N ILE A 200 -4.38 -22.39 8.30
CA ILE A 200 -5.41 -21.95 7.37
C ILE A 200 -6.59 -22.92 7.32
N TYR A 201 -6.32 -24.20 7.19
CA TYR A 201 -7.37 -25.22 7.06
C TYR A 201 -7.99 -25.65 8.39
N GLY A 202 -7.23 -25.65 9.48
CA GLY A 202 -7.69 -26.09 10.78
C GLY A 202 -8.31 -25.00 11.64
N PHE A 203 -8.08 -23.70 11.32
CA PHE A 203 -8.64 -22.61 12.09
C PHE A 203 -9.25 -21.49 11.22
N VAL A 204 -8.50 -20.91 10.27
CA VAL A 204 -8.93 -19.70 9.54
C VAL A 204 -10.16 -19.96 8.68
N ILE A 205 -10.13 -21.00 7.85
CA ILE A 205 -11.27 -21.35 6.98
C ILE A 205 -12.51 -21.75 7.82
N PRO A 206 -12.43 -22.65 8.82
CA PRO A 206 -13.56 -22.94 9.70
C PRO A 206 -14.15 -21.70 10.36
N PHE A 207 -13.31 -20.77 10.85
CA PHE A 207 -13.77 -19.53 11.43
C PHE A 207 -14.50 -18.64 10.40
N CYS A 208 -13.96 -18.47 9.19
CA CYS A 208 -14.60 -17.69 8.12
C CYS A 208 -15.91 -18.32 7.66
N VAL A 209 -16.04 -19.65 7.65
CA VAL A 209 -17.34 -20.34 7.39
C VAL A 209 -18.38 -19.94 8.43
N GLU A 210 -18.02 -19.87 9.72
CA GLU A 210 -18.94 -19.39 10.76
C GLU A 210 -19.29 -17.89 10.59
N LEU A 211 -18.35 -17.06 10.13
CA LEU A 211 -18.63 -15.66 9.78
C LEU A 211 -19.66 -15.55 8.65
N MET A 212 -19.56 -16.40 7.62
CA MET A 212 -20.53 -16.38 6.51
C MET A 212 -21.92 -16.84 6.96
N LYS A 213 -22.00 -17.78 7.90
CA LYS A 213 -23.30 -18.15 8.53
C LYS A 213 -23.90 -16.99 9.30
N LEU A 214 -23.10 -16.25 10.09
CA LEU A 214 -23.55 -15.04 10.79
C LEU A 214 -24.00 -13.96 9.82
N MET A 215 -23.24 -13.72 8.76
CA MET A 215 -23.62 -12.77 7.72
C MET A 215 -24.97 -13.14 7.10
N ASP A 216 -25.20 -14.41 6.86
CA ASP A 216 -26.49 -14.89 6.32
C ASP A 216 -27.64 -14.79 7.34
N GLU A 217 -27.37 -15.04 8.61
CA GLU A 217 -28.33 -14.89 9.71
C GLU A 217 -28.78 -13.42 9.89
N TYR A 218 -27.80 -12.49 10.01
CA TYR A 218 -28.06 -11.08 10.33
C TYR A 218 -28.35 -10.20 9.10
N LYS A 219 -28.03 -10.65 7.89
CA LYS A 219 -28.12 -9.87 6.63
C LYS A 219 -27.29 -8.58 6.66
N ILE A 220 -26.20 -8.57 7.44
CA ILE A 220 -25.23 -7.49 7.54
C ILE A 220 -23.90 -8.00 7.01
N PRO A 221 -23.23 -7.29 6.09
CA PRO A 221 -21.95 -7.72 5.56
C PRO A 221 -20.88 -7.89 6.65
N ILE A 222 -20.11 -8.97 6.57
CA ILE A 222 -18.95 -9.22 7.43
C ILE A 222 -17.72 -9.24 6.52
N LYS A 223 -16.85 -8.27 6.69
CA LYS A 223 -15.59 -8.21 5.93
C LYS A 223 -14.48 -9.00 6.61
N VAL A 224 -13.60 -9.54 5.81
CA VAL A 224 -12.42 -10.30 6.24
C VAL A 224 -11.17 -9.59 5.73
N ARG A 225 -10.33 -9.09 6.64
CA ARG A 225 -9.02 -8.55 6.32
C ARG A 225 -7.95 -9.58 6.66
N ALA A 226 -7.31 -10.14 5.63
CA ALA A 226 -6.17 -11.03 5.79
C ALA A 226 -4.91 -10.22 6.09
N CYS A 227 -4.36 -10.34 7.33
CA CYS A 227 -3.26 -9.52 7.79
C CYS A 227 -1.95 -10.30 7.79
N ASP A 228 -1.05 -9.97 6.85
CA ASP A 228 0.35 -10.41 6.84
C ASP A 228 1.17 -9.56 7.83
N THR A 229 0.88 -9.77 9.10
CA THR A 229 1.36 -8.95 10.23
C THR A 229 2.88 -8.85 10.28
N MET A 230 3.58 -9.91 9.91
CA MET A 230 5.05 -9.98 9.95
C MET A 230 5.72 -9.92 8.58
N GLY A 231 4.96 -9.66 7.51
CA GLY A 231 5.49 -9.59 6.15
C GLY A 231 6.02 -10.93 5.62
N TYR A 232 5.54 -12.06 6.14
CA TYR A 232 6.00 -13.39 5.74
C TYR A 232 5.36 -13.91 4.45
N GLY A 233 4.30 -13.27 3.99
CA GLY A 233 3.63 -13.63 2.75
C GLY A 233 4.57 -13.71 1.56
N VAL A 234 4.31 -14.65 0.67
CA VAL A 234 5.02 -14.78 -0.60
C VAL A 234 4.04 -15.00 -1.75
N ASN A 235 4.37 -14.42 -2.89
CA ASN A 235 3.55 -14.46 -4.09
C ASN A 235 3.99 -15.54 -5.10
N PHE A 236 4.96 -16.37 -4.73
CA PHE A 236 5.53 -17.36 -5.64
C PHE A 236 4.53 -18.50 -5.94
N PRO A 237 4.34 -18.86 -7.22
CA PRO A 237 3.55 -20.04 -7.58
C PRO A 237 4.07 -21.30 -6.87
N GLY A 238 3.16 -22.12 -6.38
CA GLY A 238 3.52 -23.36 -5.69
C GLY A 238 4.07 -23.21 -4.28
N ALA A 239 4.18 -21.99 -3.75
CA ALA A 239 4.54 -21.79 -2.34
C ALA A 239 3.48 -22.38 -1.41
N VAL A 240 3.93 -23.00 -0.31
CA VAL A 240 3.02 -23.66 0.64
C VAL A 240 2.36 -22.68 1.59
N ILE A 241 1.16 -23.03 2.04
CA ILE A 241 0.49 -22.42 3.19
C ILE A 241 1.34 -22.69 4.45
N PRO A 242 1.41 -21.75 5.41
CA PRO A 242 0.61 -20.52 5.50
C PRO A 242 1.22 -19.28 4.81
N ARG A 243 2.36 -19.39 4.12
CA ARG A 243 3.05 -18.25 3.52
C ARG A 243 2.50 -17.84 2.14
N SER A 244 1.80 -18.72 1.45
CA SER A 244 1.28 -18.48 0.10
C SER A 244 0.12 -17.49 0.08
N VAL A 245 0.33 -16.26 -0.40
CA VAL A 245 -0.75 -15.28 -0.61
C VAL A 245 -1.80 -15.82 -1.57
N PRO A 246 -1.45 -16.41 -2.75
CA PRO A 246 -2.41 -17.07 -3.62
C PRO A 246 -3.25 -18.13 -2.90
N GLY A 247 -2.59 -19.00 -2.13
CA GLY A 247 -3.25 -20.09 -1.39
C GLY A 247 -4.19 -19.60 -0.30
N ILE A 248 -3.83 -18.53 0.42
CA ILE A 248 -4.68 -17.92 1.45
C ILE A 248 -5.94 -17.33 0.82
N ILE A 249 -5.79 -16.48 -0.21
CA ILE A 249 -6.95 -15.84 -0.86
C ILE A 249 -7.86 -16.87 -1.51
N TYR A 250 -7.29 -17.86 -2.18
CA TYR A 250 -8.05 -18.99 -2.74
C TYR A 250 -8.81 -19.77 -1.65
N GLY A 251 -8.19 -20.00 -0.50
CA GLY A 251 -8.83 -20.64 0.64
C GLY A 251 -10.03 -19.84 1.17
N LEU A 252 -9.89 -18.53 1.31
CA LEU A 252 -10.95 -17.65 1.78
C LEU A 252 -12.12 -17.61 0.79
N THR A 253 -11.86 -17.48 -0.52
CA THR A 253 -12.91 -17.40 -1.54
C THR A 253 -13.57 -18.75 -1.80
N THR A 254 -12.76 -19.80 -2.03
CA THR A 254 -13.26 -21.11 -2.53
C THR A 254 -13.68 -22.06 -1.41
N HIS A 255 -12.96 -22.07 -0.29
CA HIS A 255 -13.22 -23.01 0.80
C HIS A 255 -14.08 -22.42 1.91
N ALA A 256 -13.90 -21.13 2.22
CA ALA A 256 -14.72 -20.45 3.23
C ALA A 256 -15.95 -19.75 2.61
N GLY A 257 -15.99 -19.58 1.29
CA GLY A 257 -17.10 -18.93 0.59
C GLY A 257 -17.21 -17.43 0.84
N VAL A 258 -16.12 -16.78 1.22
CA VAL A 258 -16.12 -15.31 1.43
C VAL A 258 -16.19 -14.62 0.07
N PRO A 259 -17.19 -13.76 -0.18
CA PRO A 259 -17.26 -12.97 -1.42
C PRO A 259 -16.05 -12.07 -1.60
N SER A 260 -15.58 -11.94 -2.82
CA SER A 260 -14.36 -11.14 -3.15
C SER A 260 -14.43 -9.70 -2.64
N GLU A 261 -15.59 -9.05 -2.75
CA GLU A 261 -15.85 -7.70 -2.29
C GLU A 261 -15.79 -7.52 -0.77
N LEU A 262 -15.78 -8.63 -0.03
CA LEU A 262 -15.63 -8.65 1.43
C LEU A 262 -14.23 -9.06 1.88
N ILE A 263 -13.31 -9.35 0.94
CA ILE A 263 -11.93 -9.70 1.25
C ILE A 263 -11.01 -8.51 1.02
N GLU A 264 -10.18 -8.24 2.02
CA GLU A 264 -9.15 -7.23 1.99
C GLU A 264 -7.81 -7.82 2.45
N TRP A 265 -6.74 -7.45 1.77
CA TRP A 265 -5.37 -7.81 2.15
C TRP A 265 -4.69 -6.63 2.85
N HIS A 266 -3.99 -6.90 3.96
CA HIS A 266 -3.15 -5.94 4.68
C HIS A 266 -1.77 -6.55 4.88
N GLY A 267 -0.72 -5.90 4.35
CA GLY A 267 0.64 -6.42 4.37
C GLY A 267 1.65 -5.46 4.96
N HIS A 268 2.58 -6.00 5.78
CA HIS A 268 3.79 -5.31 6.22
C HIS A 268 4.98 -5.61 5.32
N ASN A 269 5.98 -4.72 5.33
CA ASN A 269 7.06 -4.70 4.35
C ASN A 269 8.40 -5.29 4.85
N ASP A 270 8.35 -6.12 5.88
CA ASP A 270 9.56 -6.65 6.56
C ASP A 270 10.51 -7.40 5.61
N PHE A 271 10.00 -7.98 4.53
CA PHE A 271 10.79 -8.66 3.50
C PHE A 271 10.69 -8.01 2.11
N TYR A 272 10.40 -6.70 2.02
CA TYR A 272 10.26 -5.97 0.75
C TYR A 272 9.21 -6.55 -0.21
N LYS A 273 8.13 -7.16 0.30
CA LYS A 273 7.11 -7.83 -0.52
C LYS A 273 5.71 -7.22 -0.43
N ALA A 274 5.53 -6.18 0.37
CA ALA A 274 4.20 -5.64 0.65
C ALA A 274 3.41 -5.28 -0.62
N VAL A 275 4.02 -4.58 -1.57
CA VAL A 275 3.38 -4.20 -2.85
C VAL A 275 3.04 -5.45 -3.66
N ASN A 276 4.01 -6.33 -3.92
CA ASN A 276 3.80 -7.53 -4.72
C ASN A 276 2.76 -8.47 -4.10
N ASN A 277 2.73 -8.60 -2.77
CA ASN A 277 1.73 -9.41 -2.08
C ASN A 277 0.33 -8.80 -2.19
N SER A 278 0.20 -7.49 -2.08
CA SER A 278 -1.07 -6.77 -2.24
C SER A 278 -1.62 -6.89 -3.67
N THR A 279 -0.77 -6.70 -4.67
CA THR A 279 -1.12 -6.94 -6.09
C THR A 279 -1.54 -8.40 -6.31
N THR A 280 -0.83 -9.34 -5.70
CA THR A 280 -1.16 -10.77 -5.77
C THR A 280 -2.52 -11.06 -5.13
N ALA A 281 -2.84 -10.43 -4.00
CA ALA A 281 -4.15 -10.60 -3.37
C ALA A 281 -5.29 -10.17 -4.32
N TRP A 282 -5.14 -9.05 -5.05
CA TRP A 282 -6.09 -8.66 -6.09
C TRP A 282 -6.22 -9.71 -7.19
N LEU A 283 -5.08 -10.20 -7.70
CA LEU A 283 -5.05 -11.19 -8.79
C LEU A 283 -5.76 -12.50 -8.43
N TYR A 284 -5.80 -12.86 -7.15
CA TYR A 284 -6.35 -14.14 -6.70
C TYR A 284 -7.72 -14.06 -6.01
N GLY A 285 -8.31 -12.86 -5.89
CA GLY A 285 -9.72 -12.76 -5.49
C GLY A 285 -10.04 -11.81 -4.34
N ALA A 286 -9.09 -11.07 -3.79
CA ALA A 286 -9.41 -9.97 -2.88
C ALA A 286 -9.79 -8.72 -3.70
N SER A 287 -10.87 -8.03 -3.35
CA SER A 287 -11.21 -6.75 -3.98
C SER A 287 -10.49 -5.57 -3.32
N GLY A 288 -10.25 -5.63 -2.01
CA GLY A 288 -9.59 -4.58 -1.25
C GLY A 288 -8.12 -4.87 -0.97
N VAL A 289 -7.28 -3.83 -0.99
CA VAL A 289 -5.96 -3.84 -0.36
C VAL A 289 -5.83 -2.67 0.59
N ASN A 290 -5.30 -2.92 1.78
CA ASN A 290 -5.17 -1.93 2.84
C ASN A 290 -3.74 -1.39 2.89
N CYS A 291 -3.62 -0.07 2.77
CA CYS A 291 -2.38 0.64 2.56
C CYS A 291 -2.27 1.85 3.50
N SER A 292 -1.08 2.40 3.62
CA SER A 292 -0.88 3.70 4.23
C SER A 292 -0.11 4.61 3.28
N LEU A 293 -0.29 5.91 3.40
CA LEU A 293 0.51 6.88 2.64
C LEU A 293 2.00 6.63 2.94
N PHE A 294 2.78 6.53 1.87
CA PHE A 294 4.23 6.30 1.90
C PHE A 294 4.66 5.03 2.64
N GLY A 295 3.74 4.09 2.82
CA GLY A 295 4.00 2.88 3.58
C GLY A 295 4.27 3.12 5.07
N ILE A 296 3.86 4.27 5.63
CA ILE A 296 4.09 4.58 7.04
C ILE A 296 3.37 3.54 7.91
N GLY A 297 4.10 2.93 8.84
CA GLY A 297 3.61 1.91 9.74
C GLY A 297 4.68 1.38 10.67
N GLU A 298 4.32 0.47 11.57
CA GLU A 298 5.26 -0.12 12.50
C GLU A 298 6.39 -0.89 11.80
N ARG A 299 7.54 -0.99 12.42
CA ARG A 299 8.76 -1.67 11.94
C ARG A 299 9.20 -1.11 10.58
N THR A 300 9.02 -1.87 9.51
CA THR A 300 9.41 -1.50 8.14
C THR A 300 8.24 -0.87 7.34
N GLY A 301 7.09 -0.71 7.98
CA GLY A 301 5.92 -0.08 7.42
C GLY A 301 4.96 -1.03 6.70
N ASN A 302 3.93 -0.44 6.14
CA ASN A 302 2.82 -1.09 5.44
C ASN A 302 3.02 -1.08 3.92
N THR A 303 2.04 -1.58 3.19
CA THR A 303 1.97 -1.40 1.74
C THR A 303 1.81 0.10 1.42
N PRO A 304 2.72 0.71 0.63
CA PRO A 304 2.58 2.11 0.23
C PRO A 304 1.36 2.34 -0.67
N LEU A 305 0.51 3.30 -0.28
CA LEU A 305 -0.75 3.57 -0.99
C LEU A 305 -0.49 4.05 -2.42
N GLU A 306 0.46 4.96 -2.60
CA GLU A 306 0.86 5.48 -3.90
C GLU A 306 1.37 4.39 -4.85
N ALA A 307 2.05 3.38 -4.34
CA ALA A 307 2.48 2.24 -5.16
C ALA A 307 1.25 1.47 -5.69
N MET A 308 0.25 1.24 -4.84
CA MET A 308 -0.96 0.51 -5.25
C MET A 308 -1.84 1.29 -6.22
N VAL A 309 -1.78 2.62 -6.22
CA VAL A 309 -2.42 3.44 -7.26
C VAL A 309 -1.83 3.12 -8.65
N PHE A 310 -0.51 3.00 -8.75
CA PHE A 310 0.15 2.64 -10.01
C PHE A 310 -0.01 1.16 -10.36
N GLU A 311 -0.03 0.25 -9.38
CA GLU A 311 -0.37 -1.15 -9.60
C GLU A 311 -1.80 -1.30 -10.14
N TYR A 312 -2.76 -0.55 -9.58
CA TYR A 312 -4.13 -0.48 -10.10
C TYR A 312 -4.15 -0.06 -11.57
N ALA A 313 -3.45 1.03 -11.89
CA ALA A 313 -3.40 1.56 -13.26
C ALA A 313 -2.79 0.56 -14.25
N GLN A 314 -1.77 -0.19 -13.85
CA GLN A 314 -1.15 -1.24 -14.67
C GLN A 314 -2.10 -2.42 -14.90
N LEU A 315 -2.82 -2.87 -13.87
CA LEU A 315 -3.76 -4.00 -13.98
C LEU A 315 -5.02 -3.65 -14.75
N LYS A 316 -5.56 -2.45 -14.57
CA LYS A 316 -6.84 -2.02 -15.16
C LYS A 316 -6.68 -1.26 -16.48
N GLY A 317 -5.47 -0.84 -16.84
CA GLY A 317 -5.20 -0.01 -18.03
C GLY A 317 -5.77 1.41 -17.93
N THR A 318 -6.20 1.85 -16.75
CA THR A 318 -6.83 3.15 -16.50
C THR A 318 -6.62 3.59 -15.06
N LEU A 319 -6.59 4.89 -14.82
CA LEU A 319 -6.62 5.46 -13.47
C LEU A 319 -8.05 5.60 -12.91
N ASP A 320 -9.08 5.38 -13.73
CA ASP A 320 -10.49 5.51 -13.34
C ASP A 320 -10.85 6.86 -12.67
N GLY A 321 -10.12 7.91 -13.04
CA GLY A 321 -10.31 9.25 -12.55
C GLY A 321 -9.54 9.59 -11.27
N MET A 322 -8.65 8.72 -10.81
CA MET A 322 -7.68 9.04 -9.75
C MET A 322 -6.75 10.17 -10.22
N ASP A 323 -6.51 11.16 -9.35
CA ASP A 323 -5.57 12.25 -9.58
C ASP A 323 -4.22 11.95 -8.93
N THR A 324 -3.31 11.42 -9.72
CA THR A 324 -1.98 11.02 -9.24
C THR A 324 -1.04 12.19 -8.98
N THR A 325 -1.35 13.40 -9.46
CA THR A 325 -0.55 14.60 -9.14
C THR A 325 -0.58 14.94 -7.66
N VAL A 326 -1.66 14.57 -6.99
CA VAL A 326 -1.86 14.70 -5.53
C VAL A 326 -0.78 13.95 -4.73
N ILE A 327 -0.17 12.90 -5.28
CA ILE A 327 0.91 12.15 -4.62
C ILE A 327 2.10 13.07 -4.34
N THR A 328 2.43 13.95 -5.27
CA THR A 328 3.51 14.93 -5.09
C THR A 328 3.13 16.00 -4.06
N GLU A 329 1.90 16.52 -4.13
CA GLU A 329 1.40 17.48 -3.13
C GLU A 329 1.41 16.89 -1.70
N LEU A 330 1.00 15.62 -1.56
CA LEU A 330 1.07 14.88 -0.30
C LEU A 330 2.50 14.72 0.22
N ALA A 331 3.44 14.33 -0.66
CA ALA A 331 4.84 14.19 -0.26
C ALA A 331 5.43 15.52 0.24
N GLU A 332 5.14 16.62 -0.44
CA GLU A 332 5.54 17.96 -0.02
C GLU A 332 4.88 18.39 1.30
N TYR A 333 3.58 18.11 1.47
CA TYR A 333 2.87 18.40 2.70
C TYR A 333 3.47 17.63 3.89
N PHE A 334 3.77 16.34 3.70
CA PHE A 334 4.39 15.52 4.73
C PHE A 334 5.80 16.02 5.10
N GLU A 335 6.58 16.46 4.14
CA GLU A 335 7.90 17.03 4.40
C GLU A 335 7.81 18.37 5.14
N LYS A 336 7.01 19.31 4.64
CA LYS A 336 6.94 20.68 5.15
C LYS A 336 6.20 20.80 6.48
N GLU A 337 5.04 20.12 6.60
CA GLU A 337 4.13 20.29 7.74
C GLU A 337 4.28 19.19 8.80
N LEU A 338 4.81 18.03 8.43
CA LEU A 338 4.93 16.87 9.32
C LEU A 338 6.39 16.49 9.60
N GLY A 339 7.35 17.13 8.94
CA GLY A 339 8.77 16.82 9.06
C GLY A 339 9.15 15.41 8.60
N TYR A 340 8.30 14.79 7.77
CA TYR A 340 8.53 13.44 7.26
C TYR A 340 9.14 13.49 5.87
N VAL A 341 10.46 13.38 5.80
CA VAL A 341 11.23 13.39 4.56
C VAL A 341 11.29 11.98 3.98
N GLN A 342 10.86 11.83 2.73
CA GLN A 342 10.98 10.57 2.01
C GLN A 342 12.44 10.23 1.72
N PRO A 343 12.88 8.95 1.82
CA PRO A 343 14.17 8.56 1.28
C PRO A 343 14.28 8.98 -0.18
N SER A 344 15.39 9.57 -0.56
CA SER A 344 15.53 10.26 -1.86
C SER A 344 15.26 9.39 -3.09
N ARG A 345 15.35 8.07 -2.96
CA ARG A 345 15.12 7.10 -4.06
C ARG A 345 13.82 6.31 -3.93
N THR A 346 12.93 6.72 -3.02
CA THR A 346 11.61 6.08 -2.93
C THR A 346 10.86 6.28 -4.25
N PRO A 347 10.35 5.22 -4.87
CA PRO A 347 9.59 5.34 -6.12
C PRO A 347 8.48 6.39 -6.00
N PHE A 348 8.26 7.15 -7.06
CA PHE A 348 7.24 8.19 -7.24
C PHE A 348 7.40 9.44 -6.36
N VAL A 349 7.88 9.33 -5.13
CA VAL A 349 7.87 10.41 -4.12
C VAL A 349 9.24 10.90 -3.69
N GLY A 350 10.28 10.10 -3.80
CA GLY A 350 11.64 10.49 -3.44
C GLY A 350 12.18 11.63 -4.31
N SER A 351 13.03 12.49 -3.75
CA SER A 351 13.59 13.65 -4.47
C SER A 351 14.42 13.25 -5.72
N ASN A 352 14.95 12.03 -5.73
CA ASN A 352 15.79 11.51 -6.82
C ASN A 352 15.15 10.35 -7.59
N PHE A 353 13.85 10.06 -7.45
CA PHE A 353 13.25 8.88 -8.07
C PHE A 353 13.33 8.90 -9.61
N ASN A 354 13.27 10.06 -10.24
CA ASN A 354 13.35 10.28 -11.69
C ASN A 354 14.58 11.08 -12.10
N VAL A 355 15.65 11.10 -11.28
CA VAL A 355 16.86 11.84 -11.54
C VAL A 355 17.91 10.99 -12.24
N THR A 356 18.35 11.42 -13.40
CA THR A 356 19.44 10.85 -14.19
C THR A 356 20.75 11.62 -13.96
N ARG A 357 21.89 10.93 -13.94
CA ARG A 357 23.22 11.51 -13.72
C ARG A 357 24.18 11.31 -14.90
N ALA A 358 24.10 10.15 -15.56
CA ALA A 358 25.02 9.83 -16.65
C ALA A 358 24.77 10.69 -17.90
N GLY A 359 25.82 11.27 -18.49
CA GLY A 359 25.70 12.14 -19.64
C GLY A 359 25.01 11.49 -20.85
N ILE A 360 25.22 10.19 -21.06
CA ILE A 360 24.55 9.43 -22.14
C ILE A 360 23.03 9.32 -21.91
N HIS A 361 22.60 9.18 -20.66
CA HIS A 361 21.18 9.14 -20.33
C HIS A 361 20.53 10.53 -20.48
N ALA A 362 21.23 11.58 -20.06
CA ALA A 362 20.79 12.95 -20.26
C ALA A 362 20.67 13.32 -21.75
N ASP A 363 21.61 12.88 -22.58
CA ASP A 363 21.53 13.07 -24.04
C ASP A 363 20.34 12.30 -24.65
N GLY A 364 20.03 11.11 -24.12
CA GLY A 364 18.84 10.35 -24.49
C GLY A 364 17.55 11.10 -24.15
N LEU A 365 17.41 11.61 -22.91
CA LEU A 365 16.24 12.39 -22.47
C LEU A 365 16.04 13.66 -23.31
N LEU A 366 17.13 14.35 -23.68
CA LEU A 366 17.04 15.52 -24.56
C LEU A 366 16.50 15.18 -25.96
N LYS A 367 16.82 14.00 -26.47
CA LYS A 367 16.32 13.52 -27.76
C LYS A 367 14.88 13.08 -27.73
N ASN A 368 14.55 12.26 -26.73
CA ASN A 368 13.21 11.78 -26.43
C ASN A 368 13.15 11.30 -24.97
N GLU A 369 12.25 11.89 -24.18
CA GLU A 369 12.08 11.53 -22.77
C GLU A 369 11.73 10.05 -22.56
N GLU A 370 11.01 9.42 -23.48
CA GLU A 370 10.61 8.00 -23.41
C GLU A 370 11.79 7.03 -23.31
N ILE A 371 13.00 7.47 -23.68
CA ILE A 371 14.20 6.61 -23.64
C ILE A 371 14.58 6.24 -22.19
N TYR A 372 14.39 7.17 -21.23
CA TYR A 372 14.81 6.99 -19.85
C TYR A 372 13.81 7.47 -18.80
N ASN A 373 12.61 7.88 -19.22
CA ASN A 373 11.51 8.17 -18.30
C ASN A 373 10.55 6.98 -18.29
N ILE A 374 10.11 6.55 -17.10
CA ILE A 374 9.27 5.34 -16.91
C ILE A 374 7.87 5.49 -17.51
N PHE A 375 7.36 6.70 -17.53
CA PHE A 375 6.14 7.21 -18.16
C PHE A 375 6.20 8.75 -18.11
N ASP A 376 5.25 9.46 -18.64
CA ASP A 376 5.18 10.93 -18.53
C ASP A 376 4.97 11.36 -17.07
N THR A 377 6.08 11.42 -16.31
CA THR A 377 6.07 11.81 -14.90
C THR A 377 5.71 13.28 -14.69
N GLY A 378 5.88 14.12 -15.70
CA GLY A 378 5.38 15.50 -15.72
C GLY A 378 3.86 15.52 -15.66
N LYS A 379 3.19 14.75 -16.51
CA LYS A 379 1.74 14.66 -16.59
C LYS A 379 1.12 13.99 -15.35
N PHE A 380 1.65 12.83 -14.95
CA PHE A 380 0.99 12.00 -13.92
C PHE A 380 1.39 12.34 -12.49
N LEU A 381 2.54 12.96 -12.27
CA LEU A 381 3.05 13.31 -10.95
C LEU A 381 3.39 14.78 -10.78
N ASN A 382 3.21 15.58 -11.83
CA ASN A 382 3.71 16.97 -11.88
C ASN A 382 5.24 17.04 -11.57
N ARG A 383 5.99 16.00 -11.99
CA ARG A 383 7.43 15.85 -11.74
C ARG A 383 8.15 15.42 -13.02
N PRO A 384 8.53 16.37 -13.87
CA PRO A 384 9.28 16.05 -15.08
C PRO A 384 10.61 15.38 -14.73
N PRO A 385 11.22 14.62 -15.67
CA PRO A 385 12.52 14.01 -15.45
C PRO A 385 13.58 15.07 -15.17
N LEU A 386 14.45 14.80 -14.22
CA LEU A 386 15.52 15.70 -13.80
C LEU A 386 16.89 15.11 -14.07
N VAL A 387 17.88 15.99 -14.19
CA VAL A 387 19.29 15.62 -14.29
C VAL A 387 20.06 16.25 -13.14
N SER A 388 20.84 15.44 -12.46
CA SER A 388 21.80 15.92 -11.46
C SER A 388 23.15 16.10 -12.11
N VAL A 389 23.79 17.26 -11.88
CA VAL A 389 25.09 17.60 -12.46
C VAL A 389 26.23 17.12 -11.58
N SER A 390 27.15 16.36 -12.18
CA SER A 390 28.35 15.83 -11.50
C SER A 390 29.52 15.72 -12.50
N ASN A 391 30.63 15.14 -12.04
CA ASN A 391 31.81 14.85 -12.90
C ASN A 391 31.49 14.03 -14.17
N THR A 392 30.43 13.19 -14.10
CA THR A 392 30.02 12.36 -15.23
C THR A 392 29.04 13.08 -16.19
N SER A 393 28.63 14.30 -15.89
CA SER A 393 27.69 15.06 -16.69
C SER A 393 28.40 15.71 -17.87
N GLY A 394 27.97 15.37 -19.10
CA GLY A 394 28.39 16.03 -20.31
C GLY A 394 27.61 17.32 -20.58
N LEU A 395 27.86 17.97 -21.74
CA LEU A 395 27.14 19.19 -22.17
C LEU A 395 25.62 18.98 -22.20
N ALA A 396 25.18 17.78 -22.62
CA ALA A 396 23.76 17.43 -22.65
C ALA A 396 23.10 17.44 -21.25
N GLY A 397 23.81 16.93 -20.24
CA GLY A 397 23.32 16.93 -18.85
C GLY A 397 23.14 18.33 -18.30
N ILE A 398 24.09 19.24 -18.57
CA ILE A 398 24.02 20.63 -18.13
C ILE A 398 22.87 21.38 -18.85
N ALA A 399 22.75 21.19 -20.18
CA ALA A 399 21.67 21.81 -20.96
C ALA A 399 20.29 21.34 -20.46
N LEU A 400 20.15 20.03 -20.20
CA LEU A 400 18.89 19.49 -19.70
C LEU A 400 18.58 20.00 -18.29
N TRP A 401 19.59 20.10 -17.40
CA TRP A 401 19.39 20.69 -16.08
C TRP A 401 18.90 22.15 -16.20
N ILE A 402 19.52 22.98 -17.04
CA ILE A 402 19.10 24.36 -17.28
C ILE A 402 17.65 24.42 -17.75
N ASN A 403 17.33 23.64 -18.80
CA ASN A 403 15.99 23.64 -19.39
C ASN A 403 14.92 23.19 -18.39
N SER A 404 15.20 22.18 -17.58
CA SER A 404 14.29 21.67 -16.56
C SER A 404 14.13 22.63 -15.39
N TYR A 405 15.23 23.17 -14.88
CA TYR A 405 15.23 24.07 -13.71
C TYR A 405 14.49 25.38 -13.98
N TYR A 406 14.72 25.97 -15.17
CA TYR A 406 14.07 27.21 -15.59
C TYR A 406 12.74 26.99 -16.30
N HIS A 407 12.24 25.73 -16.36
CA HIS A 407 10.97 25.38 -17.03
C HIS A 407 10.85 25.90 -18.45
N LEU A 408 11.92 25.80 -19.23
CA LEU A 408 11.96 26.35 -20.58
C LEU A 408 11.11 25.52 -21.55
N PRO A 409 10.23 26.16 -22.33
CA PRO A 409 9.50 25.46 -23.36
C PRO A 409 10.47 25.02 -24.50
N LYS A 410 10.07 23.99 -25.24
CA LYS A 410 10.94 23.30 -26.19
C LYS A 410 11.55 24.24 -27.26
N ASP A 411 10.81 25.24 -27.68
CA ASP A 411 11.22 26.26 -28.65
C ASP A 411 12.20 27.31 -28.10
N LYS A 412 12.32 27.40 -26.77
CA LYS A 412 13.25 28.30 -26.06
C LYS A 412 14.32 27.54 -25.27
N SER A 413 14.44 26.25 -25.52
CA SER A 413 15.42 25.41 -24.82
C SER A 413 16.85 25.78 -25.17
N VAL A 414 17.71 25.82 -24.18
CA VAL A 414 19.15 26.05 -24.35
C VAL A 414 19.78 24.84 -25.02
N ASP A 415 20.45 25.06 -26.16
CA ASP A 415 21.14 24.00 -26.89
C ASP A 415 22.41 23.56 -26.14
N LYS A 416 22.69 22.26 -26.15
CA LYS A 416 23.83 21.66 -25.43
C LYS A 416 25.20 22.18 -25.96
N ASN A 417 25.27 22.69 -27.20
CA ASN A 417 26.51 23.21 -27.75
C ASN A 417 26.63 24.75 -27.59
N SER A 418 25.69 25.40 -26.88
CA SER A 418 25.75 26.82 -26.61
C SER A 418 27.00 27.20 -25.79
N GLU A 419 27.48 28.43 -25.96
CA GLU A 419 28.62 28.94 -25.20
C GLU A 419 28.35 28.97 -23.67
N LEU A 420 27.10 29.20 -23.28
CA LEU A 420 26.68 29.12 -21.87
C LEU A 420 26.96 27.72 -21.30
N VAL A 421 26.48 26.68 -21.98
CA VAL A 421 26.62 25.29 -21.49
C VAL A 421 28.09 24.87 -21.48
N LYS A 422 28.87 25.24 -22.47
CA LYS A 422 30.33 24.95 -22.52
C LYS A 422 31.06 25.63 -21.36
N LYS A 423 30.72 26.86 -21.04
CA LYS A 423 31.35 27.62 -19.95
C LYS A 423 31.01 27.03 -18.59
N VAL A 424 29.76 26.69 -18.36
CA VAL A 424 29.33 25.99 -17.15
C VAL A 424 30.02 24.65 -17.02
N LYS A 425 30.21 23.89 -18.13
CA LYS A 425 30.92 22.61 -18.12
C LYS A 425 32.37 22.75 -17.67
N VAL A 426 33.07 23.76 -18.12
CA VAL A 426 34.46 24.03 -17.66
C VAL A 426 34.51 24.24 -16.15
N TRP A 427 33.56 25.02 -15.61
CA TRP A 427 33.48 25.24 -14.17
C TRP A 427 33.12 23.93 -13.42
N VAL A 428 32.18 23.14 -13.92
CA VAL A 428 31.84 21.83 -13.36
C VAL A 428 33.07 20.94 -13.27
N ASP A 429 33.83 20.79 -14.38
CA ASP A 429 35.01 19.91 -14.40
C ASP A 429 36.04 20.37 -13.36
N LYS A 430 36.26 21.68 -13.25
CA LYS A 430 37.20 22.23 -12.28
C LYS A 430 36.81 21.90 -10.83
N GLN A 431 35.50 21.91 -10.48
CA GLN A 431 35.05 21.53 -9.13
C GLN A 431 35.53 20.12 -8.75
N TYR A 432 35.55 19.19 -9.70
CA TYR A 432 35.93 17.80 -9.46
C TYR A 432 37.44 17.58 -9.58
N GLU A 433 38.12 18.34 -10.44
CA GLU A 433 39.59 18.39 -10.48
C GLU A 433 40.16 18.92 -9.16
N ASP A 434 39.47 19.89 -8.53
CA ASP A 434 39.81 20.45 -7.24
C ASP A 434 39.43 19.53 -6.03
N GLY A 435 38.99 18.30 -6.31
CA GLY A 435 38.76 17.24 -5.30
C GLY A 435 37.32 17.11 -4.76
N ARG A 436 36.33 17.69 -5.41
CA ARG A 436 34.91 17.52 -5.03
C ARG A 436 34.46 16.06 -5.21
N VAL A 437 33.74 15.52 -4.23
CA VAL A 437 33.19 14.15 -4.23
C VAL A 437 31.65 14.11 -4.22
N THR A 438 31.00 15.27 -4.05
CA THR A 438 29.51 15.40 -4.02
C THR A 438 28.98 15.91 -5.36
N VAL A 439 27.69 15.66 -5.63
CA VAL A 439 26.99 16.33 -6.75
C VAL A 439 26.89 17.81 -6.48
N LEU A 440 26.77 18.60 -7.56
CA LEU A 440 26.51 20.04 -7.45
C LEU A 440 25.05 20.26 -7.01
N THR A 441 24.85 21.19 -6.09
CA THR A 441 23.51 21.59 -5.65
C THR A 441 22.90 22.57 -6.67
N ASP A 442 21.57 22.63 -6.70
CA ASP A 442 20.88 23.58 -7.56
C ASP A 442 21.30 25.02 -7.31
N LYS A 443 21.54 25.38 -6.04
CA LYS A 443 22.01 26.72 -5.66
C LYS A 443 23.36 27.05 -6.29
N GLU A 444 24.33 26.15 -6.20
CA GLU A 444 25.67 26.34 -6.80
C GLU A 444 25.59 26.47 -8.33
N LEU A 445 24.74 25.65 -8.96
CA LEU A 445 24.53 25.69 -10.41
C LEU A 445 23.89 27.01 -10.84
N VAL A 446 22.86 27.47 -10.13
CA VAL A 446 22.20 28.76 -10.42
C VAL A 446 23.19 29.91 -10.31
N GLU A 447 23.95 29.98 -9.20
CA GLU A 447 24.94 31.05 -8.98
C GLU A 447 25.96 31.10 -10.14
N GLU A 448 26.51 29.97 -10.56
CA GLU A 448 27.47 29.92 -11.67
C GLU A 448 26.82 30.23 -13.04
N ILE A 449 25.62 29.72 -13.29
CA ILE A 449 24.90 29.98 -14.52
C ILE A 449 24.57 31.47 -14.67
N GLU A 450 24.08 32.11 -13.61
CA GLU A 450 23.80 33.55 -13.61
C GLU A 450 25.09 34.39 -13.86
N LYS A 451 26.20 33.98 -13.28
CA LYS A 451 27.49 34.60 -13.54
C LYS A 451 27.91 34.44 -15.00
N CYS A 452 27.82 33.21 -15.55
CA CYS A 452 28.11 32.94 -16.95
C CYS A 452 27.20 33.74 -17.90
N CYS A 453 25.90 33.87 -17.57
CA CYS A 453 24.96 34.68 -18.35
C CYS A 453 25.36 36.15 -18.41
N LYS A 454 25.76 36.73 -17.26
CA LYS A 454 26.26 38.11 -17.19
C LYS A 454 27.52 38.29 -18.02
N GLU A 455 28.49 37.38 -17.92
CA GLU A 455 29.74 37.44 -18.68
C GLU A 455 29.55 37.28 -20.21
N LEU A 456 28.57 36.50 -20.63
CA LEU A 456 28.24 36.26 -22.03
C LEU A 456 27.19 37.24 -22.58
N ASN A 457 26.60 38.07 -21.73
CA ASN A 457 25.51 38.97 -22.08
C ASN A 457 24.31 38.24 -22.74
N VAL A 458 23.94 37.08 -22.15
CA VAL A 458 22.80 36.26 -22.59
C VAL A 458 21.74 36.16 -21.50
N THR A 459 20.48 35.97 -21.94
CA THR A 459 19.34 35.76 -21.05
C THR A 459 18.75 34.39 -21.31
N ILE A 460 18.52 33.59 -20.24
CA ILE A 460 17.89 32.26 -20.36
C ILE A 460 16.42 32.46 -20.72
N GLY A 461 15.94 31.73 -21.76
CA GLY A 461 14.54 31.76 -22.19
C GLY A 461 14.13 33.00 -22.99
N ALA A 462 15.08 33.83 -23.39
CA ALA A 462 14.83 35.02 -24.26
C ALA A 462 14.51 34.61 -25.70
#